data_6c2018378e5088b3453bfef03f29c1d1
#
_entry.id   6c2018378e5088b3453bfef03f29c1d1
#
_cell.length_a   1.000
_cell.length_b   1.000
_cell.length_c   1.000
_cell.angle_alpha   90.00
_cell.angle_beta   90.00
_cell.angle_gamma   90.00
#
_symmetry.space_group_name_H-M   'P 1'
#
loop_
_entity.id
_entity.type
_entity.pdbx_description
1 polymer ?
#
loop_
_entity_poly.entity_id
_entity_poly.type
_entity_poly.pdbx_seq_one_letter_code
_entity_poly.pdbx_strand_id
1 'polypeptide(L)' 'MLKIRLKKLGRKKKPFYRIVLMENLSKRDGKSLVEFGFYDPITKIINIDKIALSKYLNFGAYPTNTVRHLITNMIKKTTI' A
#
# COMPACT_ATOMS: atom_id res chain seq x y z
N MET A 1 -0.14 16.41 -4.66
CA MET A 1 0.57 15.21 -5.12
C MET A 1 0.03 13.99 -4.41
N LEU A 2 -0.35 12.97 -5.16
CA LEU A 2 -0.91 11.75 -4.59
C LEU A 2 0.21 10.76 -4.26
N LYS A 3 0.13 10.15 -3.08
CA LYS A 3 1.07 9.12 -2.66
C LYS A 3 0.35 7.82 -2.32
N ILE A 4 0.97 6.71 -2.72
CA ILE A 4 0.54 5.37 -2.31
C ILE A 4 1.38 4.97 -1.11
N ARG A 5 0.73 4.76 0.03
CA ARG A 5 1.43 4.50 1.28
C ARG A 5 0.71 3.47 2.13
N LEU A 6 1.41 2.97 3.14
CA LEU A 6 0.82 2.07 4.13
C LEU A 6 0.15 2.87 5.23
N LYS A 7 -1.08 2.52 5.53
CA LYS A 7 -1.82 3.06 6.67
C LYS A 7 -1.83 2.00 7.77
N LYS A 8 -1.25 2.34 8.92
CA LYS A 8 -1.19 1.41 10.03
C LYS A 8 -2.56 1.27 10.69
N LEU A 9 -3.01 0.03 10.79
CA LEU A 9 -4.23 -0.34 11.49
C LEU A 9 -3.90 -1.48 12.45
N GLY A 10 -4.87 -1.90 13.25
CA GLY A 10 -4.68 -3.02 14.16
C GLY A 10 -4.17 -2.60 15.53
N ARG A 11 -3.85 -3.61 16.33
CA ARG A 11 -3.48 -3.44 17.73
C ARG A 11 -1.95 -3.44 17.92
N LYS A 12 -1.51 -3.01 19.09
CA LYS A 12 -0.10 -2.89 19.48
C LYS A 12 0.74 -4.14 19.20
N LYS A 13 0.17 -5.34 19.38
CA LYS A 13 0.88 -6.61 19.19
C LYS A 13 0.54 -7.31 17.87
N LYS A 14 -0.38 -6.76 17.09
CA LYS A 14 -0.80 -7.33 15.81
C LYS A 14 -0.90 -6.21 14.78
N PRO A 15 0.23 -5.72 14.27
CA PRO A 15 0.21 -4.67 13.26
C PRO A 15 -0.45 -5.18 11.98
N PHE A 16 -1.22 -4.32 11.36
CA PHE A 16 -1.90 -4.60 10.13
C PHE A 16 -1.88 -3.32 9.30
N TYR A 17 -1.57 -3.45 8.03
CA TYR A 17 -1.43 -2.28 7.16
C TYR A 17 -2.37 -2.37 5.99
N ARG A 18 -2.94 -1.22 5.60
CA ARG A 18 -3.65 -1.09 4.34
C ARG A 18 -2.81 -0.27 3.38
N ILE A 19 -2.85 -0.66 2.11
CA ILE A 19 -2.17 0.06 1.05
C ILE A 19 -3.19 1.03 0.46
N VAL A 20 -2.92 2.33 0.61
CA VAL A 20 -3.90 3.37 0.31
C VAL A 20 -3.31 4.49 -0.53
N LEU A 21 -4.18 5.18 -1.26
CA LEU A 21 -3.86 6.41 -1.97
C LEU A 21 -4.26 7.59 -1.10
N MET A 22 -3.32 8.51 -0.84
CA MET A 22 -3.56 9.68 -0.01
C MET A 22 -2.88 10.91 -0.61
N GLU A 23 -3.42 12.08 -0.27
CA GLU A 23 -2.75 13.34 -0.57
C GLU A 23 -1.46 13.46 0.22
N ASN A 24 -0.42 14.02 -0.41
CA ASN A 24 0.89 14.17 0.22
C ASN A 24 0.84 15.01 1.49
N LEU A 25 -0.08 15.99 1.56
CA LEU A 25 -0.21 16.89 2.69
C LEU A 25 -1.17 16.38 3.75
N SER A 26 -1.80 15.24 3.55
CA SER A 26 -2.70 14.65 4.55
C SER A 26 -1.94 14.22 5.77
N LYS A 27 -2.56 14.42 6.93
CA LYS A 27 -2.01 13.92 8.19
C LYS A 27 -1.99 12.39 8.17
N ARG A 28 -1.16 11.82 9.05
CA ARG A 28 -1.00 10.37 9.18
C ARG A 28 -2.35 9.63 9.29
N ASP A 29 -3.32 10.23 9.96
CA ASP A 29 -4.65 9.66 10.16
C ASP A 29 -5.70 10.22 9.20
N GLY A 30 -5.26 10.90 8.13
CA GLY A 30 -6.15 11.48 7.13
C GLY A 30 -6.91 10.42 6.37
N LYS A 31 -7.99 10.86 5.73
CA LYS A 31 -8.82 9.95 4.92
C LYS A 31 -8.05 9.49 3.69
N SER A 32 -8.08 8.19 3.45
CA SER A 32 -7.58 7.62 2.21
C SER A 32 -8.59 7.87 1.08
N LEU A 33 -8.07 8.15 -0.10
CA LEU A 33 -8.91 8.34 -1.29
C LEU A 33 -9.31 6.99 -1.90
N VAL A 34 -8.36 6.05 -1.94
CA VAL A 34 -8.58 4.72 -2.50
C VAL A 34 -7.82 3.71 -1.65
N GLU A 35 -8.41 2.53 -1.46
CA GLU A 35 -7.74 1.41 -0.82
C GLU A 35 -7.42 0.35 -1.87
N PHE A 36 -6.14 -0.06 -1.95
CA PHE A 36 -5.69 -1.06 -2.92
C PHE A 36 -5.64 -2.47 -2.35
N GLY A 37 -5.56 -2.61 -1.03
CA GLY A 37 -5.46 -3.90 -0.40
C GLY A 37 -4.85 -3.80 0.98
N PHE A 38 -4.30 -4.90 1.45
CA PHE A 38 -3.73 -4.96 2.79
C PHE A 38 -2.44 -5.77 2.84
N TYR A 39 -1.68 -5.58 3.91
CA TYR A 39 -0.47 -6.31 4.20
C TYR A 39 -0.44 -6.72 5.67
N ASP A 40 -0.26 -8.00 5.94
CA ASP A 40 -0.07 -8.53 7.28
C ASP A 40 1.40 -8.95 7.44
N PRO A 41 2.20 -8.21 8.23
CA PRO A 41 3.61 -8.53 8.38
C PRO A 41 3.88 -9.79 9.20
N ILE A 42 2.92 -10.23 10.02
CA ILE A 42 3.09 -11.43 10.84
C ILE A 42 3.00 -12.68 9.98
N THR A 43 1.95 -12.79 9.17
CA THR A 43 1.75 -13.92 8.26
C THR A 43 2.40 -13.70 6.91
N LYS A 44 2.87 -12.48 6.64
CA LYS A 44 3.46 -12.05 5.36
C LYS A 44 2.50 -12.19 4.18
N ILE A 45 1.21 -12.10 4.46
CA ILE A 45 0.19 -12.13 3.42
C ILE A 45 0.00 -10.73 2.86
N ILE A 46 0.06 -10.62 1.53
CA ILE A 46 -0.20 -9.38 0.81
C ILE A 46 -1.36 -9.63 -0.14
N ASN A 47 -2.34 -8.74 -0.11
CA ASN A 47 -3.44 -8.76 -1.07
C ASN A 47 -3.57 -7.36 -1.66
N ILE A 48 -3.33 -7.23 -2.96
CA ILE A 48 -3.35 -5.94 -3.67
C ILE A 48 -4.15 -6.07 -4.94
N ASP A 49 -5.00 -5.07 -5.19
CA ASP A 49 -5.67 -4.93 -6.48
C ASP A 49 -4.66 -4.35 -7.48
N LYS A 50 -4.05 -5.24 -8.26
CA LYS A 50 -2.98 -4.87 -9.20
C LYS A 50 -3.49 -3.93 -10.30
N ILE A 51 -4.72 -4.11 -10.75
CA ILE A 51 -5.29 -3.29 -11.81
C ILE A 51 -5.46 -1.85 -11.35
N ALA A 52 -6.07 -1.65 -10.19
CA ALA A 52 -6.25 -0.32 -9.63
C ALA A 52 -4.90 0.33 -9.33
N LEU A 53 -3.97 -0.43 -8.76
CA LEU A 53 -2.63 0.08 -8.45
C LEU A 53 -1.90 0.57 -9.70
N SER A 54 -1.91 -0.23 -10.76
CA SER A 54 -1.29 0.15 -12.04
C SER A 54 -1.91 1.41 -12.62
N LYS A 55 -3.24 1.51 -12.54
CA LYS A 55 -3.96 2.68 -13.03
C LYS A 55 -3.47 3.97 -12.37
N TYR A 56 -3.36 3.98 -11.04
CA TYR A 56 -2.94 5.17 -10.32
C TYR A 56 -1.44 5.45 -10.46
N LEU A 57 -0.61 4.43 -10.59
CA LEU A 57 0.80 4.62 -10.91
C LEU A 57 0.98 5.28 -12.26
N ASN A 58 0.18 4.88 -13.25
CA ASN A 58 0.21 5.50 -14.58
C ASN A 58 -0.25 6.95 -14.56
N PHE A 59 -1.14 7.31 -13.63
CA PHE A 59 -1.57 8.69 -13.44
C PHE A 59 -0.57 9.54 -12.66
N GLY A 60 0.55 8.97 -12.25
CA GLY A 60 1.59 9.71 -11.57
C GLY A 60 1.55 9.66 -10.05
N ALA A 61 0.72 8.78 -9.47
CA ALA A 61 0.75 8.56 -8.03
C ALA A 61 2.11 7.98 -7.62
N TYR A 62 2.68 8.49 -6.53
CA TYR A 62 4.04 8.16 -6.12
C TYR A 62 4.04 7.14 -4.98
N PRO A 63 4.58 5.94 -5.19
CA PRO A 63 4.65 4.95 -4.11
C PRO A 63 5.77 5.29 -3.13
N THR A 64 5.50 5.11 -1.82
CA THR A 64 6.56 5.25 -0.82
C THR A 64 7.56 4.09 -0.98
N ASN A 65 8.75 4.26 -0.39
CA ASN A 65 9.79 3.23 -0.49
C ASN A 65 9.31 1.90 0.07
N THR A 66 8.57 1.92 1.16
CA THR A 66 8.02 0.70 1.77
C THR A 66 7.04 -0.01 0.83
N VAL A 67 6.11 0.74 0.22
CA VAL A 67 5.15 0.19 -0.73
C VAL A 67 5.87 -0.35 -1.97
N ARG A 68 6.85 0.39 -2.47
CA ARG A 68 7.65 -0.02 -3.62
C ARG A 68 8.35 -1.36 -3.34
N HIS A 69 8.89 -1.54 -2.15
CA HIS A 69 9.55 -2.76 -1.72
C HIS A 69 8.57 -3.94 -1.67
N LEU A 70 7.38 -3.72 -1.11
CA LEU A 70 6.34 -4.75 -1.04
C LEU A 70 5.87 -5.17 -2.43
N ILE A 71 5.68 -4.23 -3.33
CA ILE A 71 5.27 -4.52 -4.71
C ILE A 71 6.34 -5.36 -5.41
N THR A 72 7.61 -4.99 -5.25
CA THR A 72 8.72 -5.74 -5.83
C THR A 72 8.75 -7.17 -5.32
N ASN A 73 8.59 -7.37 -4.02
CA ASN A 73 8.57 -8.71 -3.43
C ASN A 73 7.40 -9.54 -3.93
N MET A 74 6.24 -8.93 -4.09
CA MET A 74 5.06 -9.61 -4.61
C MET A 74 5.27 -10.07 -6.05
N ILE A 75 5.87 -9.24 -6.89
CA ILE A 75 6.17 -9.57 -8.27
C ILE A 75 7.17 -10.74 -8.34
N LYS A 76 8.20 -10.71 -7.51
CA LYS A 76 9.19 -11.80 -7.43
C LYS A 76 8.55 -13.13 -7.06
N LYS A 77 7.56 -13.12 -6.15
CA LYS A 77 6.86 -14.35 -5.75
C LYS A 77 5.97 -14.89 -6.85
N THR A 78 5.48 -14.03 -7.73
CA THR A 78 4.55 -14.43 -8.80
C THR A 78 5.29 -14.89 -10.06
N THR A 79 6.57 -14.62 -10.19
CA THR A 79 7.35 -14.89 -11.39
C THR A 79 8.06 -16.25 -11.38
N ILE A 80 7.79 -17.06 -10.41
CA ILE A 80 8.41 -18.40 -10.33
C ILE A 80 7.63 -19.38 -11.17
#